data_a980c39dfdc19645a1543ef11939d56f
#
_entry.id   a980c39dfdc19645a1543ef11939d56f
#
_cell.length_a   1.000
_cell.length_b   1.000
_cell.length_c   1.000
_cell.angle_alpha   90.00
_cell.angle_beta   90.00
_cell.angle_gamma   90.00
#
_symmetry.space_group_name_H-M   'P 1'
#
loop_
_entity.id
_entity.type
_entity.pdbx_description
1 polymer ?
#
loop_
_entity_poly.entity_id
_entity_poly.type
_entity_poly.pdbx_seq_one_letter_code
_entity_poly.pdbx_strand_id
1 'polypeptide(L)'
;NTAKDKRPESRRPADIDSIRCDGRIGTENQWRERRTLILEKGQVFTNMQELIEDAKADKRSLATFKPKKVIDFVVEQDEREWDEKKLDEIRKQLSQHDLFENNEWRKTFKVVDKLPYKFSYRFSDDTDQERTLMILDWELGALFWKYGRDDEELAIQKVRQKYFDEFVKTDLHFFLGTTRQWHSVAPNPWVIIGVAQFPFLRAISSPHFFRGERRSLFKCVAGKPDWRIVNPKEAVKRVEF
;
A
#
# COMPACT_ATOMS: atom_id res chain seq x y z
N ASN A 1 -6.92 -23.79 19.93
CA ASN A 1 -6.99 -24.10 18.50
C ASN A 1 -7.24 -22.80 17.72
N THR A 2 -6.19 -22.02 17.49
CA THR A 2 -6.27 -20.92 16.53
C THR A 2 -6.40 -21.52 15.14
N ALA A 3 -7.50 -21.21 14.44
CA ALA A 3 -7.70 -21.66 13.08
C ALA A 3 -6.47 -21.30 12.23
N LYS A 4 -5.96 -22.28 11.47
CA LYS A 4 -4.80 -22.08 10.59
C LYS A 4 -5.12 -20.96 9.59
N ASP A 5 -4.20 -20.03 9.42
CA ASP A 5 -4.35 -18.98 8.41
C ASP A 5 -4.32 -19.65 7.02
N LYS A 6 -5.37 -19.44 6.25
CA LYS A 6 -5.53 -20.05 4.92
C LYS A 6 -4.82 -19.28 3.82
N ARG A 7 -4.35 -18.07 4.11
CA ARG A 7 -3.65 -17.23 3.15
C ARG A 7 -2.27 -17.81 2.83
N PRO A 8 -1.99 -18.21 1.57
CA PRO A 8 -0.78 -18.95 1.22
C PRO A 8 0.49 -18.13 1.38
N GLU A 9 0.43 -16.81 1.16
CA GLU A 9 1.58 -15.90 1.28
C GLU A 9 1.79 -15.38 2.71
N SER A 10 0.85 -15.66 3.64
CA SER A 10 1.00 -15.27 5.04
C SER A 10 2.05 -16.15 5.73
N ARG A 11 3.16 -15.57 6.14
CA ARG A 11 4.26 -16.23 6.85
C ARG A 11 4.53 -15.53 8.17
N ARG A 12 4.77 -16.31 9.22
CA ARG A 12 5.32 -15.77 10.47
C ARG A 12 6.83 -15.85 10.38
N PRO A 13 7.57 -14.76 10.66
CA PRO A 13 9.01 -14.86 10.80
C PRO A 13 9.33 -15.79 11.96
N ALA A 14 10.31 -16.68 11.76
CA ALA A 14 10.75 -17.60 12.80
C ALA A 14 11.51 -16.85 13.92
N ASP A 15 12.23 -15.82 13.52
CA ASP A 15 13.01 -14.98 14.40
C ASP A 15 13.05 -13.55 13.83
N ILE A 16 12.51 -12.59 14.57
CA ILE A 16 12.44 -11.18 14.14
C ILE A 16 13.84 -10.57 14.08
N ASP A 17 14.76 -11.01 14.94
CA ASP A 17 16.13 -10.50 14.98
C ASP A 17 16.97 -10.97 13.79
N SER A 18 16.52 -12.01 13.09
CA SER A 18 17.15 -12.50 11.86
C SER A 18 16.78 -11.69 10.61
N ILE A 19 15.77 -10.82 10.68
CA ILE A 19 15.35 -9.98 9.55
C ILE A 19 16.42 -8.89 9.33
N ARG A 20 17.06 -8.95 8.17
CA ARG A 20 18.06 -7.97 7.75
C ARG A 20 17.60 -7.24 6.51
N CYS A 21 17.97 -5.97 6.43
CA CYS A 21 17.78 -5.17 5.22
C CYS A 21 19.00 -5.38 4.31
N ASP A 22 18.80 -6.08 3.17
CA ASP A 22 19.88 -6.36 2.21
C ASP A 22 20.16 -5.18 1.27
N GLY A 23 19.26 -4.20 1.21
CA GLY A 23 19.45 -3.06 0.34
C GLY A 23 18.19 -2.23 0.15
N ARG A 24 18.31 -1.23 -0.70
CA ARG A 24 17.21 -0.30 -1.04
C ARG A 24 17.10 -0.20 -2.55
N ILE A 25 15.89 -0.39 -3.06
CA ILE A 25 15.55 -0.14 -4.45
C ILE A 25 15.11 1.32 -4.59
N GLY A 26 15.89 2.11 -5.33
CA GLY A 26 15.65 3.52 -5.53
C GLY A 26 14.55 3.83 -6.55
N THR A 27 14.44 5.12 -6.87
CA THR A 27 13.49 5.66 -7.86
C THR A 27 14.20 6.24 -9.08
N GLU A 28 15.50 5.99 -9.22
CA GLU A 28 16.34 6.46 -10.31
C GLU A 28 15.89 5.87 -11.67
N ASN A 29 16.29 6.51 -12.75
CA ASN A 29 16.01 6.05 -14.11
C ASN A 29 14.53 5.71 -14.36
N GLN A 30 13.61 6.60 -13.97
CA GLN A 30 12.17 6.42 -14.14
C GLN A 30 11.67 5.14 -13.43
N TRP A 31 12.20 4.85 -12.25
CA TRP A 31 11.84 3.69 -11.44
C TRP A 31 12.15 2.34 -12.11
N ARG A 32 13.16 2.30 -12.96
CA ARG A 32 13.47 1.13 -13.79
C ARG A 32 13.62 -0.16 -12.98
N GLU A 33 14.39 -0.11 -11.91
CA GLU A 33 14.63 -1.28 -11.08
C GLU A 33 13.36 -1.79 -10.39
N ARG A 34 12.52 -0.87 -9.88
CA ARG A 34 11.21 -1.21 -9.31
C ARG A 34 10.27 -1.79 -10.37
N ARG A 35 10.25 -1.20 -11.57
CA ARG A 35 9.46 -1.72 -12.70
C ARG A 35 9.87 -3.14 -13.05
N THR A 36 11.15 -3.38 -13.22
CA THR A 36 11.67 -4.72 -13.53
C THR A 36 11.28 -5.72 -12.47
N LEU A 37 11.41 -5.37 -11.18
CA LEU A 37 11.06 -6.27 -10.10
C LEU A 37 9.55 -6.57 -10.05
N ILE A 38 8.71 -5.55 -10.18
CA ILE A 38 7.25 -5.67 -9.96
C ILE A 38 6.54 -6.12 -11.24
N LEU A 39 6.88 -5.53 -12.39
CA LEU A 39 6.13 -5.74 -13.64
C LEU A 39 6.72 -6.82 -14.55
N GLU A 40 8.05 -6.98 -14.57
CA GLU A 40 8.71 -7.94 -15.46
C GLU A 40 8.95 -9.29 -14.77
N LYS A 41 9.39 -9.28 -13.50
CA LYS A 41 9.62 -10.50 -12.70
C LYS A 41 8.39 -10.94 -11.90
N GLY A 42 7.51 -10.00 -11.56
CA GLY A 42 6.25 -10.25 -10.89
C GLY A 42 5.14 -10.62 -11.87
N GLN A 43 4.09 -11.22 -11.35
CA GLN A 43 2.86 -11.44 -12.12
C GLN A 43 1.91 -10.27 -11.90
N VAL A 44 1.46 -9.65 -13.00
CA VAL A 44 0.45 -8.57 -12.98
C VAL A 44 -0.86 -9.13 -13.50
N PHE A 45 -1.91 -8.98 -12.71
CA PHE A 45 -3.26 -9.40 -13.05
C PHE A 45 -4.07 -8.21 -13.60
N THR A 46 -4.99 -8.49 -14.49
CA THR A 46 -5.92 -7.51 -15.09
C THR A 46 -7.37 -7.91 -14.90
N ASN A 47 -7.62 -9.20 -14.58
CA ASN A 47 -8.94 -9.76 -14.34
C ASN A 47 -9.21 -9.92 -12.85
N MET A 48 -10.20 -9.19 -12.35
CA MET A 48 -10.54 -9.23 -10.93
C MET A 48 -11.28 -10.51 -10.54
N GLN A 49 -12.03 -11.10 -11.46
CA GLN A 49 -12.76 -12.33 -11.20
C GLN A 49 -11.81 -13.51 -10.97
N GLU A 50 -10.73 -13.60 -11.75
CA GLU A 50 -9.68 -14.60 -11.56
C GLU A 50 -9.09 -14.51 -10.13
N LEU A 51 -8.77 -13.31 -9.66
CA LEU A 51 -8.25 -13.09 -8.32
C LEU A 51 -9.23 -13.48 -7.21
N ILE A 52 -10.53 -13.22 -7.42
CA ILE A 52 -11.58 -13.62 -6.47
C ILE A 52 -11.66 -15.14 -6.37
N GLU A 53 -11.58 -15.84 -7.50
CA GLU A 53 -11.61 -17.30 -7.54
C GLU A 53 -10.37 -17.91 -6.90
N ASP A 54 -9.19 -17.35 -7.17
CA ASP A 54 -7.94 -17.78 -6.56
C ASP A 54 -7.94 -17.60 -5.04
N ALA A 55 -8.49 -16.49 -4.53
CA ALA A 55 -8.62 -16.29 -3.09
C ALA A 55 -9.58 -17.28 -2.45
N LYS A 56 -10.75 -17.53 -3.06
CA LYS A 56 -11.73 -18.53 -2.59
C LYS A 56 -11.19 -19.95 -2.58
N ALA A 57 -10.28 -20.24 -3.49
CA ALA A 57 -9.61 -21.54 -3.59
C ALA A 57 -8.35 -21.65 -2.71
N ASP A 58 -8.09 -20.66 -1.82
CA ASP A 58 -6.91 -20.57 -0.97
C ASP A 58 -5.58 -20.62 -1.76
N LYS A 59 -5.58 -20.22 -3.03
CA LYS A 59 -4.40 -20.23 -3.91
C LYS A 59 -3.58 -18.95 -3.82
N ARG A 60 -4.23 -17.80 -3.51
CA ARG A 60 -3.60 -16.49 -3.53
C ARG A 60 -4.20 -15.55 -2.51
N SER A 61 -3.35 -14.78 -1.84
CA SER A 61 -3.74 -13.74 -0.89
C SER A 61 -3.04 -12.39 -1.11
N LEU A 62 -2.04 -12.37 -2.01
CA LEU A 62 -1.34 -11.16 -2.46
C LEU A 62 -1.31 -11.13 -4.00
N ALA A 63 -1.48 -9.96 -4.60
CA ALA A 63 -1.40 -9.80 -6.05
C ALA A 63 -0.99 -8.37 -6.43
N THR A 64 -0.34 -8.24 -7.59
CA THR A 64 -0.21 -6.95 -8.29
C THR A 64 -1.28 -6.88 -9.36
N PHE A 65 -2.09 -5.83 -9.34
CA PHE A 65 -3.23 -5.66 -10.24
C PHE A 65 -3.11 -4.37 -11.03
N LYS A 66 -3.36 -4.44 -12.34
CA LYS A 66 -3.45 -3.27 -13.21
C LYS A 66 -4.91 -3.01 -13.59
N PRO A 67 -5.54 -1.92 -13.11
CA PRO A 67 -6.86 -1.53 -13.58
C PRO A 67 -6.79 -1.09 -15.05
N LYS A 68 -7.81 -1.40 -15.84
CA LYS A 68 -7.94 -0.89 -17.21
C LYS A 68 -8.15 0.62 -17.18
N LYS A 69 -9.01 1.08 -16.27
CA LYS A 69 -9.30 2.50 -16.06
C LYS A 69 -9.72 2.73 -14.61
N VAL A 70 -9.16 3.74 -13.99
CA VAL A 70 -9.70 4.27 -12.73
C VAL A 70 -10.78 5.28 -13.05
N ILE A 71 -11.97 5.07 -12.51
CA ILE A 71 -13.18 5.85 -12.83
C ILE A 71 -13.38 6.95 -11.80
N ASP A 72 -13.23 6.61 -10.52
CA ASP A 72 -13.50 7.55 -9.43
C ASP A 72 -12.70 7.19 -8.15
N PHE A 73 -12.63 8.16 -7.25
CA PHE A 73 -12.10 8.02 -5.91
C PHE A 73 -13.22 8.31 -4.91
N VAL A 74 -13.70 7.26 -4.29
CA VAL A 74 -14.87 7.30 -3.41
C VAL A 74 -14.41 7.54 -1.97
N VAL A 75 -15.09 8.46 -1.29
CA VAL A 75 -14.87 8.77 0.13
C VAL A 75 -16.18 8.57 0.85
N GLU A 76 -16.19 7.69 1.83
CA GLU A 76 -17.36 7.37 2.65
C GLU A 76 -17.05 7.62 4.12
N GLN A 77 -17.98 8.17 4.85
CA GLN A 77 -17.83 8.34 6.29
C GLN A 77 -17.84 6.97 6.99
N ASP A 78 -16.96 6.79 7.97
CA ASP A 78 -16.89 5.58 8.79
C ASP A 78 -16.96 5.95 10.28
N GLU A 79 -17.09 4.94 11.13
CA GLU A 79 -17.02 5.11 12.58
C GLU A 79 -15.66 5.71 12.99
N ARG A 80 -15.68 6.63 13.94
CA ARG A 80 -14.47 7.33 14.39
C ARG A 80 -13.61 6.52 15.34
N GLU A 81 -14.22 5.60 16.03
CA GLU A 81 -13.57 4.83 17.08
C GLU A 81 -13.37 3.38 16.67
N TRP A 82 -12.33 2.78 17.19
CA TRP A 82 -12.15 1.35 17.06
C TRP A 82 -13.17 0.61 17.91
N ASP A 83 -13.66 -0.53 17.41
CA ASP A 83 -14.47 -1.44 18.21
C ASP A 83 -13.70 -1.88 19.46
N GLU A 84 -14.28 -1.63 20.66
CA GLU A 84 -13.65 -1.95 21.94
C GLU A 84 -13.30 -3.42 22.07
N LYS A 85 -14.12 -4.33 21.51
CA LYS A 85 -13.82 -5.77 21.50
C LYS A 85 -12.54 -6.08 20.75
N LYS A 86 -12.33 -5.43 19.60
CA LYS A 86 -11.09 -5.58 18.82
C LYS A 86 -9.89 -5.00 19.57
N LEU A 87 -10.06 -3.83 20.20
CA LEU A 87 -9.01 -3.24 21.03
C LEU A 87 -8.62 -4.15 22.20
N ASP A 88 -9.60 -4.76 22.86
CA ASP A 88 -9.36 -5.69 23.95
C ASP A 88 -8.69 -6.98 23.50
N GLU A 89 -9.02 -7.49 22.31
CA GLU A 89 -8.32 -8.62 21.71
C GLU A 89 -6.85 -8.29 21.42
N ILE A 90 -6.57 -7.12 20.86
CA ILE A 90 -5.20 -6.64 20.62
C ILE A 90 -4.46 -6.51 21.96
N ARG A 91 -5.06 -5.89 22.96
CA ARG A 91 -4.47 -5.76 24.30
C ARG A 91 -4.17 -7.12 24.94
N LYS A 92 -5.11 -8.07 24.84
CA LYS A 92 -4.93 -9.45 25.32
C LYS A 92 -3.80 -10.18 24.59
N GLN A 93 -3.71 -10.03 23.28
CA GLN A 93 -2.62 -10.62 22.49
C GLN A 93 -1.26 -10.04 22.89
N LEU A 94 -1.18 -8.74 23.10
CA LEU A 94 0.03 -8.07 23.55
C LEU A 94 0.45 -8.55 24.95
N SER A 95 -0.50 -8.70 25.87
CA SER A 95 -0.23 -9.14 27.24
C SER A 95 0.14 -10.62 27.35
N GLN A 96 -0.42 -11.52 26.54
CA GLN A 96 -0.12 -12.95 26.57
C GLN A 96 1.33 -13.28 26.16
N HIS A 97 1.96 -12.44 25.36
CA HIS A 97 3.37 -12.60 24.99
C HIS A 97 4.37 -12.03 26.02
N ASP A 98 3.86 -11.26 27.01
CA ASP A 98 4.71 -10.59 28.00
C ASP A 98 5.33 -11.53 29.05
N LEU A 99 4.85 -12.77 29.15
CA LEU A 99 5.30 -13.73 30.16
C LEU A 99 6.71 -14.32 29.89
N PHE A 100 7.25 -14.16 28.67
CA PHE A 100 8.49 -14.80 28.23
C PHE A 100 9.54 -13.87 27.61
N GLU A 101 9.23 -12.62 27.32
CA GLU A 101 10.18 -11.70 26.67
C GLU A 101 10.09 -10.28 27.23
N ASN A 102 11.23 -9.77 27.69
CA ASN A 102 11.37 -8.41 28.23
C ASN A 102 11.45 -7.36 27.09
N ASN A 103 10.38 -7.22 26.32
CA ASN A 103 10.32 -6.34 25.15
C ASN A 103 9.85 -4.94 25.52
N GLU A 104 10.76 -4.00 25.70
CA GLU A 104 10.49 -2.60 26.03
C GLU A 104 9.58 -1.89 25.00
N TRP A 105 9.60 -2.32 23.73
CA TRP A 105 8.77 -1.73 22.67
C TRP A 105 7.26 -1.92 22.91
N ARG A 106 6.84 -2.97 23.61
CA ARG A 106 5.43 -3.23 23.92
C ARG A 106 4.85 -2.23 24.92
N LYS A 107 5.68 -1.72 25.82
CA LYS A 107 5.30 -0.67 26.79
C LYS A 107 5.01 0.66 26.07
N THR A 108 5.56 0.85 24.88
CA THR A 108 5.40 2.04 24.04
C THR A 108 4.42 1.85 22.87
N PHE A 109 3.83 0.65 22.73
CA PHE A 109 2.89 0.38 21.66
C PHE A 109 1.62 1.21 21.85
N LYS A 110 1.33 2.03 20.85
CA LYS A 110 0.12 2.84 20.80
C LYS A 110 -0.69 2.45 19.56
N VAL A 111 -1.94 2.10 19.76
CA VAL A 111 -2.88 1.90 18.65
C VAL A 111 -3.03 3.23 17.93
N VAL A 112 -2.89 3.21 16.60
CA VAL A 112 -3.09 4.41 15.78
C VAL A 112 -4.56 4.82 15.78
N ASP A 113 -4.82 6.12 15.63
CA ASP A 113 -6.17 6.64 15.53
C ASP A 113 -6.86 6.06 14.29
N LYS A 114 -8.10 5.59 14.44
CA LYS A 114 -8.90 5.06 13.33
C LYS A 114 -9.22 6.19 12.36
N LEU A 115 -9.08 5.93 11.06
CA LEU A 115 -9.54 6.88 10.05
C LEU A 115 -11.07 6.99 10.12
N PRO A 116 -11.63 8.21 10.19
CA PRO A 116 -13.08 8.43 10.21
C PRO A 116 -13.73 8.33 8.81
N TYR A 117 -12.96 7.93 7.81
CA TYR A 117 -13.40 7.77 6.43
C TYR A 117 -12.82 6.50 5.81
N LYS A 118 -13.62 5.89 4.93
CA LYS A 118 -13.19 4.84 3.99
C LYS A 118 -12.88 5.48 2.66
N PHE A 119 -11.72 5.14 2.12
CA PHE A 119 -11.28 5.57 0.80
C PHE A 119 -11.25 4.38 -0.13
N SER A 120 -11.78 4.52 -1.34
CA SER A 120 -11.86 3.44 -2.31
C SER A 120 -11.58 3.95 -3.71
N TYR A 121 -11.02 3.08 -4.57
CA TYR A 121 -11.07 3.30 -6.01
C TYR A 121 -12.24 2.57 -6.62
N ARG A 122 -12.98 3.27 -7.49
CA ARG A 122 -13.88 2.67 -8.47
C ARG A 122 -13.14 2.60 -9.80
N PHE A 123 -13.04 1.42 -10.38
CA PHE A 123 -12.27 1.17 -11.58
C PHE A 123 -12.92 0.07 -12.43
N SER A 124 -12.54 -0.03 -13.71
CA SER A 124 -12.87 -1.18 -14.56
C SER A 124 -11.66 -2.10 -14.70
N ASP A 125 -11.94 -3.40 -14.77
CA ASP A 125 -10.97 -4.45 -15.12
C ASP A 125 -10.91 -4.70 -16.65
N ASP A 126 -10.17 -5.69 -17.11
CA ASP A 126 -10.02 -6.03 -18.53
C ASP A 126 -11.32 -6.52 -19.18
N THR A 127 -12.30 -6.96 -18.38
CA THR A 127 -13.63 -7.38 -18.84
C THR A 127 -14.63 -6.20 -18.88
N ASP A 128 -14.19 -4.97 -18.68
CA ASP A 128 -15.00 -3.77 -18.54
C ASP A 128 -15.99 -3.78 -17.36
N GLN A 129 -15.84 -4.72 -16.43
CA GLN A 129 -16.65 -4.72 -15.21
C GLN A 129 -16.14 -3.67 -14.23
N GLU A 130 -17.06 -2.85 -13.74
CA GLU A 130 -16.76 -1.89 -12.68
C GLU A 130 -16.67 -2.58 -11.32
N ARG A 131 -15.62 -2.22 -10.58
CA ARG A 131 -15.33 -2.71 -9.24
C ARG A 131 -15.00 -1.55 -8.32
N THR A 132 -15.29 -1.73 -7.04
CA THR A 132 -14.87 -0.80 -5.99
C THR A 132 -14.05 -1.57 -4.97
N LEU A 133 -12.83 -1.12 -4.69
CA LEU A 133 -11.96 -1.69 -3.67
C LEU A 133 -11.52 -0.63 -2.68
N MET A 134 -11.64 -0.96 -1.41
CA MET A 134 -11.18 -0.13 -0.31
C MET A 134 -9.65 -0.07 -0.28
N ILE A 135 -9.13 1.10 0.07
CA ILE A 135 -7.69 1.35 0.22
C ILE A 135 -7.33 1.26 1.70
N LEU A 136 -6.49 0.29 2.04
CA LEU A 136 -5.91 0.09 3.38
C LEU A 136 -4.42 0.43 3.41
N ASP A 137 -4.02 1.39 2.58
CA ASP A 137 -2.63 1.86 2.52
C ASP A 137 -2.34 2.76 3.72
N TRP A 138 -1.31 2.41 4.50
CA TRP A 138 -0.89 3.19 5.65
C TRP A 138 -0.40 4.60 5.29
N GLU A 139 0.16 4.78 4.08
CA GLU A 139 0.60 6.09 3.59
C GLU A 139 -0.59 7.03 3.39
N LEU A 140 -1.74 6.50 2.95
CA LEU A 140 -2.98 7.25 2.87
C LEU A 140 -3.41 7.74 4.25
N GLY A 141 -3.38 6.84 5.25
CA GLY A 141 -3.71 7.19 6.63
C GLY A 141 -2.77 8.26 7.20
N ALA A 142 -1.46 8.12 6.96
CA ALA A 142 -0.47 9.10 7.39
C ALA A 142 -0.69 10.48 6.73
N LEU A 143 -1.05 10.48 5.43
CA LEU A 143 -1.37 11.72 4.70
C LEU A 143 -2.64 12.38 5.26
N PHE A 144 -3.69 11.58 5.53
CA PHE A 144 -4.92 12.10 6.13
C PHE A 144 -4.62 12.76 7.49
N TRP A 145 -3.94 12.05 8.41
CA TRP A 145 -3.68 12.55 9.75
C TRP A 145 -2.67 13.71 9.83
N LYS A 146 -1.95 13.95 8.74
CA LYS A 146 -1.10 15.15 8.64
C LYS A 146 -1.91 16.44 8.67
N TYR A 147 -3.14 16.42 8.16
CA TYR A 147 -4.03 17.60 8.06
C TYR A 147 -5.31 17.42 8.87
N GLY A 148 -5.83 16.21 8.99
CA GLY A 148 -7.16 15.89 9.50
C GLY A 148 -7.33 16.06 11.01
N ARG A 149 -6.26 16.34 11.74
CA ARG A 149 -6.38 16.70 13.17
C ARG A 149 -6.95 18.12 13.36
N ASP A 150 -6.67 18.99 12.41
CA ASP A 150 -7.08 20.39 12.44
C ASP A 150 -8.24 20.65 11.44
N ASP A 151 -8.21 19.99 10.28
CA ASP A 151 -9.18 20.19 9.21
C ASP A 151 -9.36 18.90 8.39
N GLU A 152 -10.46 18.19 8.65
CA GLU A 152 -10.79 16.94 7.95
C GLU A 152 -11.13 17.15 6.49
N GLU A 153 -11.77 18.24 6.13
CA GLU A 153 -12.13 18.55 4.74
C GLU A 153 -10.87 18.78 3.91
N LEU A 154 -9.94 19.56 4.42
CA LEU A 154 -8.63 19.76 3.81
C LEU A 154 -7.87 18.43 3.69
N ALA A 155 -7.93 17.56 4.71
CA ALA A 155 -7.29 16.26 4.67
C ALA A 155 -7.86 15.38 3.54
N ILE A 156 -9.19 15.33 3.39
CA ILE A 156 -9.86 14.61 2.30
C ILE A 156 -9.42 15.16 0.94
N GLN A 157 -9.39 16.50 0.80
CA GLN A 157 -8.93 17.14 -0.44
C GLN A 157 -7.49 16.78 -0.77
N LYS A 158 -6.58 16.76 0.22
CA LYS A 158 -5.17 16.39 0.04
C LYS A 158 -4.98 14.92 -0.32
N VAL A 159 -5.75 14.04 0.30
CA VAL A 159 -5.76 12.61 -0.05
C VAL A 159 -6.27 12.43 -1.49
N ARG A 160 -7.41 13.05 -1.85
CA ARG A 160 -7.97 12.98 -3.20
C ARG A 160 -7.01 13.56 -4.24
N GLN A 161 -6.42 14.72 -3.98
CA GLN A 161 -5.42 15.33 -4.85
C GLN A 161 -4.29 14.34 -5.17
N LYS A 162 -3.71 13.70 -4.14
CA LYS A 162 -2.59 12.79 -4.32
C LYS A 162 -3.01 11.48 -4.96
N TYR A 163 -4.00 10.79 -4.40
CA TYR A 163 -4.38 9.43 -4.81
C TYR A 163 -5.18 9.40 -6.11
N PHE A 164 -5.94 10.45 -6.43
CA PHE A 164 -6.71 10.50 -7.66
C PHE A 164 -6.10 11.45 -8.69
N ASP A 165 -5.95 12.74 -8.39
CA ASP A 165 -5.55 13.72 -9.42
C ASP A 165 -4.11 13.52 -9.92
N GLU A 166 -3.21 13.04 -9.05
CA GLU A 166 -1.81 12.83 -9.40
C GLU A 166 -1.56 11.38 -9.85
N PHE A 167 -1.97 10.38 -9.07
CA PHE A 167 -1.65 8.98 -9.33
C PHE A 167 -2.31 8.43 -10.59
N VAL A 168 -3.54 8.82 -10.90
CA VAL A 168 -4.25 8.38 -12.11
C VAL A 168 -3.57 8.87 -13.40
N LYS A 169 -2.71 9.89 -13.31
CA LYS A 169 -1.89 10.37 -14.45
C LYS A 169 -0.62 9.55 -14.67
N THR A 170 -0.42 8.48 -13.93
CA THR A 170 0.74 7.59 -14.02
C THR A 170 0.34 6.20 -14.48
N ASP A 171 1.31 5.34 -14.75
CA ASP A 171 1.09 3.90 -14.97
C ASP A 171 0.80 3.24 -13.62
N LEU A 172 -0.48 3.34 -13.20
CA LEU A 172 -0.95 3.00 -11.87
C LEU A 172 -1.19 1.49 -11.74
N HIS A 173 -0.67 0.90 -10.66
CA HIS A 173 -0.92 -0.49 -10.28
C HIS A 173 -1.33 -0.55 -8.81
N PHE A 174 -2.16 -1.52 -8.46
CA PHE A 174 -2.58 -1.78 -7.10
C PHE A 174 -1.82 -2.99 -6.55
N PHE A 175 -1.28 -2.86 -5.36
CA PHE A 175 -0.92 -4.01 -4.55
C PHE A 175 -2.17 -4.44 -3.78
N LEU A 176 -2.61 -5.64 -4.03
CA LEU A 176 -3.81 -6.20 -3.44
C LEU A 176 -3.44 -7.21 -2.37
N GLY A 177 -4.22 -7.23 -1.31
CA GLY A 177 -4.12 -8.21 -0.26
C GLY A 177 -5.50 -8.65 0.23
N THR A 178 -5.57 -9.79 0.90
CA THR A 178 -6.78 -10.23 1.58
C THR A 178 -6.58 -10.18 3.08
N THR A 179 -7.63 -9.85 3.82
CA THR A 179 -7.58 -9.89 5.28
C THR A 179 -7.89 -11.31 5.78
N ARG A 180 -7.29 -11.71 6.90
CA ARG A 180 -7.50 -13.05 7.47
C ARG A 180 -8.97 -13.39 7.69
N GLN A 181 -9.75 -12.41 8.13
CA GLN A 181 -11.17 -12.59 8.44
C GLN A 181 -12.02 -12.85 7.19
N TRP A 182 -11.68 -12.23 6.05
CA TRP A 182 -12.53 -12.18 4.86
C TRP A 182 -12.00 -12.98 3.69
N HIS A 183 -10.79 -13.58 3.80
CA HIS A 183 -10.07 -14.21 2.68
C HIS A 183 -10.92 -15.17 1.85
N SER A 184 -11.57 -16.15 2.47
CA SER A 184 -12.39 -17.14 1.76
C SER A 184 -13.90 -16.98 1.99
N VAL A 185 -14.33 -15.93 2.69
CA VAL A 185 -15.73 -15.74 3.12
C VAL A 185 -16.42 -14.62 2.33
N ALA A 186 -15.72 -13.52 2.07
CA ALA A 186 -16.32 -12.38 1.38
C ALA A 186 -16.56 -12.68 -0.11
N PRO A 187 -17.63 -12.11 -0.70
CA PRO A 187 -17.84 -12.17 -2.15
C PRO A 187 -16.63 -11.67 -2.95
N ASN A 188 -16.03 -10.58 -2.51
CA ASN A 188 -14.73 -10.08 -2.97
C ASN A 188 -13.87 -9.80 -1.72
N PRO A 189 -12.83 -10.62 -1.45
CA PRO A 189 -12.00 -10.48 -0.26
C PRO A 189 -10.83 -9.50 -0.41
N TRP A 190 -10.63 -8.96 -1.61
CA TRP A 190 -9.49 -8.12 -1.94
C TRP A 190 -9.64 -6.68 -1.48
N VAL A 191 -8.56 -6.13 -0.98
CA VAL A 191 -8.39 -4.71 -0.62
C VAL A 191 -7.08 -4.20 -1.21
N ILE A 192 -6.98 -2.90 -1.43
CA ILE A 192 -5.75 -2.26 -1.89
C ILE A 192 -4.88 -1.97 -0.67
N ILE A 193 -3.76 -2.67 -0.54
CA ILE A 193 -2.80 -2.51 0.57
C ILE A 193 -1.64 -1.58 0.23
N GLY A 194 -1.56 -1.15 -1.02
CA GLY A 194 -0.57 -0.17 -1.49
C GLY A 194 -0.80 0.18 -2.94
N VAL A 195 -0.21 1.28 -3.37
CA VAL A 195 -0.34 1.81 -4.72
C VAL A 195 1.03 2.02 -5.34
N ALA A 196 1.30 1.41 -6.49
CA ALA A 196 2.50 1.65 -7.28
C ALA A 196 2.19 2.56 -8.46
N GLN A 197 2.87 3.70 -8.51
CA GLN A 197 2.72 4.71 -9.54
C GLN A 197 4.02 4.80 -10.36
N PHE A 198 4.02 4.22 -11.54
CA PHE A 198 5.20 4.29 -12.39
C PHE A 198 5.07 5.45 -13.38
N PRO A 199 6.15 6.22 -13.63
CA PRO A 199 6.15 7.16 -14.73
C PRO A 199 5.87 6.43 -16.04
N PHE A 200 5.06 6.98 -16.93
CA PHE A 200 4.97 6.43 -18.28
C PHE A 200 6.35 6.46 -18.95
N LEU A 201 6.76 5.35 -19.53
CA LEU A 201 7.99 5.32 -20.30
C LEU A 201 7.81 6.29 -21.47
N ARG A 202 8.61 7.35 -21.51
CA ARG A 202 8.71 8.17 -22.71
C ARG A 202 9.26 7.26 -23.81
N ALA A 203 8.54 7.16 -24.92
CA ALA A 203 9.09 6.57 -26.11
C ALA A 203 10.44 7.26 -26.36
N ILE A 204 11.53 6.52 -26.36
CA ILE A 204 12.83 7.02 -26.78
C ILE A 204 12.63 7.28 -28.27
N SER A 205 12.31 8.53 -28.63
CA SER A 205 12.43 8.96 -30.02
C SER A 205 13.85 8.61 -30.41
N SER A 206 13.98 7.82 -31.49
CA SER A 206 15.23 7.35 -32.04
C SER A 206 16.28 8.45 -31.96
N PRO A 207 17.52 8.16 -31.56
CA PRO A 207 18.55 9.18 -31.50
C PRO A 207 18.81 9.72 -32.92
N HIS A 208 18.20 10.84 -33.24
CA HIS A 208 18.75 11.66 -34.31
C HIS A 208 20.15 12.07 -33.87
N PHE A 209 21.09 11.51 -34.56
CA PHE A 209 22.50 11.81 -34.50
C PHE A 209 22.69 13.31 -34.75
N PHE A 210 22.64 14.13 -33.71
CA PHE A 210 23.12 15.50 -33.73
C PHE A 210 24.48 15.55 -33.06
N ARG A 211 25.49 15.60 -33.96
CA ARG A 211 26.86 16.00 -33.64
C ARG A 211 26.87 17.50 -33.40
N GLY A 212 27.34 17.92 -32.26
CA GLY A 212 27.84 19.28 -32.07
C GLY A 212 27.17 20.10 -30.98
N GLU A 213 28.01 20.51 -30.08
CA GLU A 213 27.98 21.67 -29.20
C GLU A 213 27.52 21.52 -27.77
N ARG A 214 28.56 21.58 -26.92
CA ARG A 214 28.45 21.85 -25.48
C ARG A 214 27.92 23.27 -25.28
N ARG A 215 26.82 23.43 -24.57
CA ARG A 215 26.58 24.59 -23.71
C ARG A 215 25.83 24.18 -22.46
N SER A 216 26.50 24.45 -21.34
CA SER A 216 25.94 24.39 -19.99
C SER A 216 24.82 25.40 -19.86
N LEU A 217 23.77 25.03 -19.13
CA LEU A 217 23.01 25.88 -18.21
C LEU A 217 21.61 25.31 -18.02
N PHE A 218 21.41 24.56 -16.93
CA PHE A 218 20.17 24.68 -16.17
C PHE A 218 20.44 24.18 -14.75
N LYS A 219 20.67 25.09 -13.84
CA LYS A 219 20.51 24.87 -12.40
C LYS A 219 19.02 24.76 -12.13
N CYS A 220 18.50 23.56 -12.01
CA CYS A 220 17.25 23.35 -11.29
C CYS A 220 17.58 23.15 -9.81
N VAL A 221 17.19 24.12 -9.01
CA VAL A 221 17.16 24.01 -7.56
C VAL A 221 15.99 23.06 -7.23
N ALA A 222 16.30 21.77 -7.11
CA ALA A 222 15.37 20.79 -6.59
C ALA A 222 15.40 20.88 -5.06
N GLY A 223 14.37 21.47 -4.48
CA GLY A 223 14.10 21.33 -3.06
C GLY A 223 13.93 19.84 -2.73
N LYS A 224 14.87 19.28 -1.98
CA LYS A 224 14.77 17.91 -1.48
C LYS A 224 13.68 17.87 -0.42
N PRO A 225 12.63 17.03 -0.54
CA PRO A 225 11.84 16.68 0.62
C PRO A 225 12.75 15.87 1.55
N ASP A 226 12.92 16.37 2.77
CA ASP A 226 13.71 15.73 3.83
C ASP A 226 12.96 14.52 4.38
N TRP A 227 13.09 13.37 3.69
CA TRP A 227 12.63 12.08 4.14
C TRP A 227 13.68 11.52 5.09
N ARG A 228 13.68 11.97 6.33
CA ARG A 228 14.41 11.26 7.38
C ARG A 228 13.78 9.89 7.54
N ILE A 229 14.51 8.90 7.13
CA ILE A 229 14.19 7.49 7.34
C ILE A 229 14.11 7.29 8.85
N VAL A 230 12.90 7.09 9.34
CA VAL A 230 12.70 6.55 10.69
C VAL A 230 13.43 5.22 10.72
N ASN A 231 14.31 5.05 11.71
CA ASN A 231 15.09 3.85 11.98
C ASN A 231 14.24 2.60 11.75
N PRO A 232 14.72 1.55 11.03
CA PRO A 232 13.98 0.31 10.79
C PRO A 232 13.39 -0.31 12.06
N LYS A 233 14.02 -0.11 13.22
CA LYS A 233 13.49 -0.49 14.53
C LYS A 233 12.21 0.26 14.94
N GLU A 234 11.91 1.41 14.34
CA GLU A 234 10.68 2.15 14.57
C GLU A 234 9.59 1.85 13.51
N ALA A 235 9.97 1.40 12.32
CA ALA A 235 9.04 1.00 11.27
C ALA A 235 8.31 -0.31 11.60
N VAL A 236 8.97 -1.26 12.26
CA VAL A 236 8.37 -2.52 12.72
C VAL A 236 7.30 -2.30 13.81
N LYS A 237 7.31 -1.16 14.48
CA LYS A 237 6.34 -0.82 15.53
C LYS A 237 4.96 -0.40 15.00
N ARG A 238 4.76 -0.31 13.67
CA ARG A 238 3.52 0.24 13.09
C ARG A 238 2.74 -0.71 12.19
N VAL A 239 3.12 -1.96 12.06
CA VAL A 239 2.45 -2.89 11.13
C VAL A 239 2.12 -4.20 11.83
N GLU A 240 0.98 -4.21 12.52
CA GLU A 240 0.18 -5.42 12.75
C GLU A 240 -1.29 -5.03 12.79
N PHE A 241 -1.95 -5.17 11.66
CA PHE A 241 -3.40 -5.29 11.57
C PHE A 241 -3.76 -6.51 10.72
#